data_8beb4f12581060609b85e7ec18b0dc2c
#
_entry.id   8beb4f12581060609b85e7ec18b0dc2c
#
_cell.length_a   1.000
_cell.length_b   1.000
_cell.length_c   1.000
_cell.angle_alpha   90.00
_cell.angle_beta   90.00
_cell.angle_gamma   90.00
#
_symmetry.space_group_name_H-M   'P 1'
#
loop_
_entity.id
_entity.type
_entity.pdbx_description
1 polymer ?
#
loop_
_entity_poly.entity_id
_entity_poly.type
_entity_poly.pdbx_seq_one_letter_code
_entity_poly.pdbx_strand_id
1 'polypeptide(L)'
;MKLKQRTIYYQDELHDEFAGDHIKAKHIGQDYRYIRVRPLERMLHGFWYGLVAIPLARLYMKLHFSHKIINKEVLKQAGNSGFYLYGNHTHFLADALIPTLVNHPRETAVIVHPNNVSMPVLGRITPYLGALPLPDDRGAMKHFLEALTWHTDCGDCIMIYPEAHIWPFYTG
;
A
#
# COMPACT_ATOMS: atom_id res chain seq x y z
N MET A 1 -7.21 -29.77 6.81
CA MET A 1 -7.78 -29.27 5.53
C MET A 1 -6.71 -29.38 4.48
N LYS A 2 -6.87 -30.22 3.43
CA LYS A 2 -5.89 -30.30 2.35
C LYS A 2 -5.99 -29.02 1.54
N LEU A 3 -4.98 -28.17 1.59
CA LEU A 3 -4.85 -27.01 0.69
C LEU A 3 -4.82 -27.54 -0.74
N LYS A 4 -5.79 -27.15 -1.57
CA LYS A 4 -5.75 -27.44 -3.00
C LYS A 4 -4.55 -26.68 -3.58
N GLN A 5 -3.50 -27.42 -3.95
CA GLN A 5 -2.37 -26.85 -4.67
C GLN A 5 -2.87 -26.34 -6.02
N ARG A 6 -2.77 -25.04 -6.26
CA ARG A 6 -3.13 -24.40 -7.52
C ARG A 6 -1.84 -24.00 -8.22
N THR A 7 -1.62 -24.52 -9.41
CA THR A 7 -0.52 -24.07 -10.27
C THR A 7 -1.03 -22.92 -11.13
N ILE A 8 -0.31 -21.83 -11.15
CA ILE A 8 -0.59 -20.67 -11.99
C ILE A 8 0.47 -20.65 -13.08
N TYR A 9 0.04 -20.63 -14.33
CA TYR A 9 0.91 -20.51 -15.49
C TYR A 9 0.81 -19.10 -16.02
N TYR A 10 1.94 -18.48 -16.36
CA TYR A 10 2.00 -17.22 -17.06
C TYR A 10 2.49 -17.44 -18.50
N GLN A 11 2.11 -16.56 -19.41
CA GLN A 11 2.50 -16.57 -20.82
C GLN A 11 3.28 -15.31 -21.19
N ASP A 12 2.96 -14.18 -20.54
CA ASP A 12 3.56 -12.88 -20.78
C ASP A 12 3.81 -12.17 -19.44
N GLU A 13 5.09 -12.04 -19.07
CA GLU A 13 5.52 -11.43 -17.82
C GLU A 13 5.08 -9.96 -17.68
N LEU A 14 4.87 -9.28 -18.80
CA LEU A 14 4.55 -7.85 -18.79
C LEU A 14 3.03 -7.56 -18.80
N HIS A 15 2.22 -8.49 -19.29
CA HIS A 15 0.81 -8.25 -19.57
C HIS A 15 -0.14 -9.21 -18.84
N ASP A 16 0.37 -10.30 -18.28
CA ASP A 16 -0.48 -11.23 -17.52
C ASP A 16 -0.91 -10.59 -16.19
N GLU A 17 -2.22 -10.58 -15.94
CA GLU A 17 -2.84 -10.02 -14.75
C GLU A 17 -3.47 -11.12 -13.90
N PHE A 18 -2.92 -11.38 -12.71
CA PHE A 18 -3.40 -12.43 -11.81
C PHE A 18 -4.34 -11.92 -10.72
N ALA A 19 -4.42 -10.61 -10.53
CA ALA A 19 -5.29 -10.00 -9.50
C ALA A 19 -6.78 -10.07 -9.88
N GLY A 20 -7.10 -10.09 -11.18
CA GLY A 20 -8.44 -10.34 -11.69
C GLY A 20 -9.50 -9.35 -11.20
N ASP A 21 -9.14 -8.10 -10.92
CA ASP A 21 -10.12 -7.11 -10.54
C ASP A 21 -10.78 -6.50 -11.78
N HIS A 22 -12.10 -6.51 -11.81
CA HIS A 22 -12.91 -5.87 -12.85
C HIS A 22 -13.37 -4.47 -12.46
N ILE A 23 -12.64 -3.82 -11.55
CA ILE A 23 -12.99 -2.49 -11.05
C ILE A 23 -12.60 -1.45 -12.09
N LYS A 24 -13.57 -0.65 -12.51
CA LYS A 24 -13.30 0.51 -13.36
C LYS A 24 -12.60 1.57 -12.53
N ALA A 25 -11.33 1.83 -12.83
CA ALA A 25 -10.54 2.86 -12.17
C ALA A 25 -11.18 4.24 -12.34
N LYS A 26 -11.18 5.01 -11.27
CA LYS A 26 -11.46 6.46 -11.35
C LYS A 26 -10.25 7.16 -11.94
N HIS A 27 -10.51 8.21 -12.70
CA HIS A 27 -9.44 9.10 -13.15
C HIS A 27 -8.82 9.83 -11.96
N ILE A 28 -7.49 9.78 -11.83
CA ILE A 28 -6.71 10.47 -10.81
C ILE A 28 -6.08 11.70 -11.45
N GLY A 29 -6.88 12.76 -11.55
CA GLY A 29 -6.51 14.03 -12.15
C GLY A 29 -5.95 15.04 -11.14
N GLN A 30 -5.79 16.29 -11.58
CA GLN A 30 -5.21 17.38 -10.79
C GLN A 30 -6.00 17.75 -9.53
N ASP A 31 -7.29 17.46 -9.51
CA ASP A 31 -8.18 17.69 -8.37
C ASP A 31 -8.06 16.63 -7.26
N TYR A 32 -7.31 15.53 -7.49
CA TYR A 32 -7.13 14.51 -6.49
C TYR A 32 -6.26 15.02 -5.33
N ARG A 33 -6.81 14.90 -4.12
CA ARG A 33 -6.12 15.35 -2.91
C ARG A 33 -5.34 14.22 -2.28
N TYR A 34 -4.03 14.25 -2.44
CA TYR A 34 -3.11 13.31 -1.81
C TYR A 34 -2.90 13.63 -0.33
N ILE A 35 -2.60 14.89 0.00
CA ILE A 35 -2.30 15.33 1.36
C ILE A 35 -3.59 15.70 2.09
N ARG A 36 -3.85 15.03 3.22
CA ARG A 36 -5.06 15.17 4.05
C ARG A 36 -4.72 15.63 5.46
N VAL A 37 -4.68 16.95 5.65
CA VAL A 37 -4.23 17.58 6.91
C VAL A 37 -5.33 18.30 7.68
N ARG A 38 -6.56 18.38 7.16
CA ARG A 38 -7.68 19.00 7.86
C ARG A 38 -8.00 18.23 9.14
N PRO A 39 -8.44 18.89 10.23
CA PRO A 39 -8.69 18.23 11.51
C PRO A 39 -9.56 16.98 11.43
N LEU A 40 -10.66 17.04 10.67
CA LEU A 40 -11.54 15.90 10.45
C LEU A 40 -10.83 14.77 9.69
N GLU A 41 -10.01 15.09 8.68
CA GLU A 41 -9.27 14.11 7.88
C GLU A 41 -8.21 13.40 8.73
N ARG A 42 -7.51 14.14 9.59
CA ARG A 42 -6.55 13.58 10.56
C ARG A 42 -7.24 12.66 11.58
N MET A 43 -8.41 13.03 12.04
CA MET A 43 -9.22 12.21 12.96
C MET A 43 -9.65 10.91 12.23
N LEU A 44 -10.15 11.00 11.00
CA LEU A 44 -10.53 9.83 10.20
C LEU A 44 -9.32 8.94 9.90
N HIS A 45 -8.16 9.52 9.59
CA HIS A 45 -6.92 8.77 9.40
C HIS A 45 -6.52 8.04 10.70
N GLY A 46 -6.45 8.74 11.83
CA GLY A 46 -6.14 8.12 13.12
C GLY A 46 -7.09 6.98 13.48
N PHE A 47 -8.38 7.15 13.21
CA PHE A 47 -9.39 6.11 13.43
C PHE A 47 -9.17 4.90 12.50
N TRP A 48 -9.14 5.13 11.18
CA TRP A 48 -9.06 4.03 10.22
C TRP A 48 -7.70 3.36 10.22
N TYR A 49 -6.62 4.13 10.20
CA TYR A 49 -5.25 3.59 10.16
C TYR A 49 -4.84 3.01 11.52
N GLY A 50 -4.91 3.82 12.58
CA GLY A 50 -4.40 3.46 13.90
C GLY A 50 -5.30 2.48 14.66
N LEU A 51 -6.61 2.80 14.75
CA LEU A 51 -7.53 2.07 15.60
C LEU A 51 -8.15 0.85 14.91
N VAL A 52 -8.31 0.87 13.58
CA VAL A 52 -8.95 -0.24 12.84
C VAL A 52 -7.91 -1.07 12.08
N ALA A 53 -7.16 -0.46 11.15
CA ALA A 53 -6.33 -1.22 10.23
C ALA A 53 -5.15 -1.94 10.91
N ILE A 54 -4.42 -1.28 11.80
CA ILE A 54 -3.26 -1.90 12.48
C ILE A 54 -3.68 -3.11 13.33
N PRO A 55 -4.70 -3.04 14.20
CA PRO A 55 -5.14 -4.21 14.96
C PRO A 55 -5.64 -5.35 14.07
N LEU A 56 -6.44 -5.04 13.04
CA LEU A 56 -6.93 -6.04 12.10
C LEU A 56 -5.79 -6.67 11.29
N ALA A 57 -4.83 -5.87 10.83
CA ALA A 57 -3.65 -6.37 10.14
C ALA A 57 -2.84 -7.34 11.01
N ARG A 58 -2.59 -6.98 12.28
CA ARG A 58 -1.91 -7.86 13.24
C ARG A 58 -2.65 -9.17 13.43
N LEU A 59 -3.98 -9.09 13.62
CA LEU A 59 -4.81 -10.28 13.80
C LEU A 59 -4.80 -11.16 12.54
N TYR A 60 -5.00 -10.58 11.37
CA TYR A 60 -4.97 -11.28 10.09
C TYR A 60 -3.63 -11.98 9.86
N MET A 61 -2.52 -11.27 10.02
CA MET A 61 -1.18 -11.82 9.82
C MET A 61 -0.86 -12.91 10.84
N LYS A 62 -1.35 -12.81 12.09
CA LYS A 62 -1.19 -13.85 13.11
C LYS A 62 -1.98 -15.12 12.80
N LEU A 63 -3.20 -14.97 12.25
CA LEU A 63 -4.09 -16.12 12.00
C LEU A 63 -3.78 -16.85 10.70
N HIS A 64 -3.35 -16.13 9.66
CA HIS A 64 -3.18 -16.69 8.32
C HIS A 64 -1.72 -16.89 7.91
N PHE A 65 -0.80 -16.16 8.52
CA PHE A 65 0.62 -16.19 8.18
C PHE A 65 1.46 -16.31 9.44
N SER A 66 2.42 -17.21 9.43
CA SER A 66 3.47 -17.27 10.49
C SER A 66 4.58 -16.28 10.14
N HIS A 67 4.23 -15.02 9.85
CA HIS A 67 5.20 -14.04 9.40
C HIS A 67 6.22 -13.70 10.50
N LYS A 68 7.46 -13.45 10.08
CA LYS A 68 8.54 -12.97 10.95
C LYS A 68 9.17 -11.75 10.30
N ILE A 69 9.44 -10.73 11.10
CA ILE A 69 10.21 -9.57 10.67
C ILE A 69 11.63 -9.80 11.12
N ILE A 70 12.56 -9.91 10.17
CA ILE A 70 13.98 -10.12 10.41
C ILE A 70 14.71 -8.81 10.13
N ASN A 71 15.74 -8.50 10.94
CA ASN A 71 16.57 -7.30 10.81
C ASN A 71 15.79 -5.97 10.84
N LYS A 72 14.69 -5.90 11.59
CA LYS A 72 13.89 -4.67 11.73
C LYS A 72 14.71 -3.47 12.21
N GLU A 73 15.79 -3.72 12.93
CA GLU A 73 16.71 -2.72 13.44
C GLU A 73 17.38 -1.88 12.35
N VAL A 74 17.47 -2.38 11.11
CA VAL A 74 17.98 -1.63 9.95
C VAL A 74 17.18 -0.34 9.72
N LEU A 75 15.87 -0.37 10.00
CA LEU A 75 15.00 0.80 9.84
C LEU A 75 15.38 1.97 10.76
N LYS A 76 16.12 1.70 11.85
CA LYS A 76 16.63 2.74 12.77
C LYS A 76 17.67 3.63 12.08
N GLN A 77 18.34 3.14 11.04
CA GLN A 77 19.34 3.91 10.30
C GLN A 77 18.72 5.15 9.60
N ALA A 78 17.43 5.10 9.29
CA ALA A 78 16.72 6.25 8.75
C ALA A 78 16.56 7.41 9.75
N GLY A 79 16.85 7.18 11.04
CA GLY A 79 16.68 8.20 12.09
C GLY A 79 15.24 8.71 12.12
N ASN A 80 15.04 10.04 11.99
CA ASN A 80 13.73 10.68 11.89
C ASN A 80 13.31 10.98 10.44
N SER A 81 14.16 10.70 9.46
CA SER A 81 13.87 10.94 8.05
C SER A 81 12.92 9.88 7.49
N GLY A 82 12.07 10.27 6.55
CA GLY A 82 11.32 9.33 5.75
C GLY A 82 12.21 8.53 4.81
N PHE A 83 11.70 7.42 4.32
CA PHE A 83 12.44 6.54 3.42
C PHE A 83 11.51 5.76 2.50
N TYR A 84 12.09 5.22 1.44
CA TYR A 84 11.40 4.33 0.51
C TYR A 84 11.69 2.87 0.87
N LEU A 85 10.64 2.06 0.83
CA LEU A 85 10.71 0.62 0.98
C LEU A 85 10.27 -0.03 -0.33
N TYR A 86 11.08 -0.94 -0.84
CA TYR A 86 10.77 -1.70 -2.04
C TYR A 86 10.51 -3.16 -1.65
N GLY A 87 9.55 -3.78 -2.30
CA GLY A 87 9.22 -5.19 -2.05
C GLY A 87 8.59 -5.85 -3.26
N ASN A 88 8.61 -7.17 -3.25
CA ASN A 88 7.95 -7.97 -4.26
C ASN A 88 6.44 -7.99 -4.04
N HIS A 89 5.66 -7.90 -5.12
CA HIS A 89 4.19 -7.89 -5.04
C HIS A 89 3.65 -9.31 -5.23
N THR A 90 3.45 -10.02 -4.11
CA THR A 90 3.15 -11.45 -4.12
C THR A 90 1.77 -11.82 -3.57
N HIS A 91 1.10 -10.88 -2.86
CA HIS A 91 -0.19 -11.18 -2.24
C HIS A 91 -1.06 -9.92 -2.12
N PHE A 92 -2.23 -9.93 -2.73
CA PHE A 92 -3.12 -8.77 -2.88
C PHE A 92 -3.49 -8.05 -1.56
N LEU A 93 -3.61 -8.77 -0.45
CA LEU A 93 -3.98 -8.17 0.85
C LEU A 93 -2.78 -8.05 1.79
N ALA A 94 -1.94 -9.06 1.89
CA ALA A 94 -0.81 -9.05 2.83
C ALA A 94 0.19 -7.94 2.48
N ASP A 95 0.43 -7.70 1.20
CA ASP A 95 1.36 -6.67 0.74
C ASP A 95 0.89 -5.24 1.07
N ALA A 96 -0.42 -5.03 1.20
CA ALA A 96 -0.96 -3.77 1.72
C ALA A 96 -0.76 -3.61 3.24
N LEU A 97 -0.67 -4.72 3.99
CA LEU A 97 -0.63 -4.74 5.46
C LEU A 97 0.79 -4.87 6.02
N ILE A 98 1.64 -5.67 5.37
CA ILE A 98 3.01 -5.97 5.85
C ILE A 98 3.84 -4.69 6.05
N PRO A 99 3.92 -3.74 5.09
CA PRO A 99 4.73 -2.54 5.25
C PRO A 99 4.32 -1.72 6.48
N THR A 100 3.02 -1.58 6.71
CA THR A 100 2.48 -0.88 7.87
C THR A 100 2.92 -1.54 9.18
N LEU A 101 2.90 -2.87 9.27
CA LEU A 101 3.33 -3.59 10.47
C LEU A 101 4.85 -3.57 10.67
N VAL A 102 5.61 -3.62 9.59
CA VAL A 102 7.08 -3.54 9.61
C VAL A 102 7.53 -2.18 10.13
N ASN A 103 6.91 -1.11 9.66
CA ASN A 103 7.33 0.26 9.99
C ASN A 103 6.73 0.81 11.27
N HIS A 104 5.66 0.22 11.79
CA HIS A 104 5.03 0.71 13.02
C HIS A 104 6.04 0.97 14.16
N PRO A 105 6.02 2.13 14.83
CA PRO A 105 4.94 3.14 14.88
C PRO A 105 4.95 4.21 13.77
N ARG A 106 5.92 4.21 12.84
CA ARG A 106 5.89 5.13 11.71
C ARG A 106 4.72 4.85 10.79
N GLU A 107 4.19 5.88 10.19
CA GLU A 107 3.18 5.75 9.16
C GLU A 107 3.80 5.21 7.87
N THR A 108 2.99 4.51 7.10
CA THR A 108 3.38 3.98 5.79
C THR A 108 2.36 4.40 4.76
N ALA A 109 2.82 5.14 3.77
CA ALA A 109 2.08 5.39 2.55
C ALA A 109 2.43 4.33 1.51
N VAL A 110 1.44 3.80 0.80
CA VAL A 110 1.64 2.75 -0.21
C VAL A 110 1.24 3.29 -1.57
N ILE A 111 2.14 3.23 -2.54
CA ILE A 111 1.81 3.56 -3.94
C ILE A 111 0.95 2.44 -4.49
N VAL A 112 -0.23 2.80 -5.02
CA VAL A 112 -1.24 1.84 -5.44
C VAL A 112 -1.79 2.15 -6.84
N HIS A 113 -2.31 1.13 -7.51
CA HIS A 113 -3.09 1.33 -8.72
C HIS A 113 -4.40 2.07 -8.41
N PRO A 114 -4.92 2.95 -9.32
CA PRO A 114 -6.17 3.69 -9.12
C PRO A 114 -7.39 2.84 -8.74
N ASN A 115 -7.41 1.56 -9.11
CA ASN A 115 -8.46 0.62 -8.72
C ASN A 115 -8.65 0.54 -7.20
N ASN A 116 -7.55 0.63 -6.43
CA ASN A 116 -7.58 0.52 -4.96
C ASN A 116 -8.39 1.64 -4.30
N VAL A 117 -8.43 2.83 -4.89
CA VAL A 117 -9.23 3.97 -4.41
C VAL A 117 -10.58 4.07 -5.13
N SER A 118 -10.86 3.15 -6.05
CA SER A 118 -12.08 3.13 -6.86
C SER A 118 -13.09 2.07 -6.38
N MET A 119 -12.67 1.17 -5.50
CA MET A 119 -13.53 0.13 -4.94
C MET A 119 -14.77 0.72 -4.27
N PRO A 120 -15.96 0.14 -4.46
CA PRO A 120 -17.15 0.53 -3.73
C PRO A 120 -16.90 0.49 -2.21
N VAL A 121 -17.33 1.51 -1.47
CA VAL A 121 -17.15 1.67 -0.02
C VAL A 121 -15.67 1.75 0.40
N LEU A 122 -14.90 0.69 0.17
CA LEU A 122 -13.48 0.59 0.61
C LEU A 122 -12.62 1.68 -0.03
N GLY A 123 -12.84 2.02 -1.30
CA GLY A 123 -12.11 3.09 -2.00
C GLY A 123 -12.27 4.49 -1.39
N ARG A 124 -13.29 4.70 -0.52
CA ARG A 124 -13.43 5.93 0.27
C ARG A 124 -12.56 5.92 1.53
N ILE A 125 -12.18 4.74 2.01
CA ILE A 125 -11.42 4.54 3.24
C ILE A 125 -9.92 4.41 2.93
N THR A 126 -9.55 3.78 1.84
CA THR A 126 -8.14 3.51 1.47
C THR A 126 -7.24 4.75 1.48
N PRO A 127 -7.69 5.97 1.08
CA PRO A 127 -6.87 7.16 1.24
C PRO A 127 -6.54 7.52 2.69
N TYR A 128 -7.38 7.12 3.65
CA TYR A 128 -7.13 7.28 5.09
C TYR A 128 -6.29 6.13 5.66
N LEU A 129 -6.01 5.11 4.84
CA LEU A 129 -5.10 4.01 5.16
C LEU A 129 -3.69 4.20 4.56
N GLY A 130 -3.43 5.39 4.01
CA GLY A 130 -2.13 5.72 3.41
C GLY A 130 -1.99 5.31 1.93
N ALA A 131 -3.09 5.03 1.22
CA ALA A 131 -3.02 4.72 -0.20
C ALA A 131 -2.75 5.99 -1.04
N LEU A 132 -1.70 5.94 -1.85
CA LEU A 132 -1.30 6.97 -2.81
C LEU A 132 -1.49 6.42 -4.25
N PRO A 133 -2.64 6.68 -4.89
CA PRO A 133 -2.89 6.19 -6.23
C PRO A 133 -1.97 6.86 -7.25
N LEU A 134 -1.50 6.09 -8.22
CA LEU A 134 -0.75 6.63 -9.35
C LEU A 134 -1.61 7.62 -10.14
N PRO A 135 -1.05 8.76 -10.58
CA PRO A 135 -1.77 9.75 -11.37
C PRO A 135 -1.92 9.34 -12.84
N ASP A 136 -2.99 9.80 -13.48
CA ASP A 136 -3.27 9.52 -14.89
C ASP A 136 -2.75 10.60 -15.84
N ASP A 137 -2.39 11.78 -15.32
CA ASP A 137 -1.90 12.89 -16.14
C ASP A 137 -0.71 13.62 -15.52
N ARG A 138 -0.01 14.42 -16.35
CA ARG A 138 1.20 15.15 -15.93
C ARG A 138 0.94 16.20 -14.85
N GLY A 139 -0.24 16.80 -14.83
CA GLY A 139 -0.58 17.79 -13.81
C GLY A 139 -0.79 17.14 -12.44
N ALA A 140 -1.49 16.01 -12.42
CA ALA A 140 -1.66 15.20 -11.22
C ALA A 140 -0.34 14.61 -10.74
N MET A 141 0.60 14.29 -11.65
CA MET A 141 1.96 13.81 -11.31
C MET A 141 2.70 14.81 -10.40
N LYS A 142 2.57 16.11 -10.65
CA LYS A 142 3.19 17.12 -9.79
C LYS A 142 2.69 17.01 -8.35
N HIS A 143 1.37 16.96 -8.16
CA HIS A 143 0.77 16.82 -6.83
C HIS A 143 1.11 15.49 -6.16
N PHE A 144 1.25 14.42 -6.94
CA PHE A 144 1.72 13.13 -6.45
C PHE A 144 3.15 13.20 -5.92
N LEU A 145 4.08 13.81 -6.68
CA LEU A 145 5.47 13.97 -6.24
C LEU A 145 5.58 14.89 -5.02
N GLU A 146 4.78 15.97 -4.95
CA GLU A 146 4.68 16.82 -3.77
C GLU A 146 4.21 16.02 -2.54
N ALA A 147 3.27 15.09 -2.73
CA ALA A 147 2.81 14.22 -1.64
C ALA A 147 3.89 13.24 -1.18
N LEU A 148 4.68 12.67 -2.09
CA LEU A 148 5.81 11.82 -1.72
C LEU A 148 6.83 12.61 -0.88
N THR A 149 7.17 13.82 -1.31
CA THR A 149 8.06 14.70 -0.55
C THR A 149 7.49 15.02 0.83
N TRP A 150 6.20 15.37 0.89
CA TRP A 150 5.54 15.66 2.16
C TRP A 150 5.60 14.47 3.13
N HIS A 151 5.33 13.24 2.68
CA HIS A 151 5.42 12.05 3.52
C HIS A 151 6.86 11.80 4.01
N THR A 152 7.85 11.96 3.14
CA THR A 152 9.26 11.79 3.54
C THR A 152 9.70 12.88 4.54
N ASP A 153 9.24 14.10 4.39
CA ASP A 153 9.50 15.20 5.33
C ASP A 153 8.82 14.97 6.69
N CYS A 154 7.66 14.31 6.71
CA CYS A 154 6.99 13.88 7.93
C CYS A 154 7.68 12.68 8.62
N GLY A 155 8.67 12.06 7.99
CA GLY A 155 9.35 10.88 8.52
C GLY A 155 8.63 9.56 8.23
N ASP A 156 7.66 9.56 7.31
CA ASP A 156 6.90 8.38 6.93
C ASP A 156 7.70 7.44 6.01
N CYS A 157 7.26 6.20 5.93
CA CYS A 157 7.73 5.24 4.94
C CYS A 157 6.85 5.29 3.69
N ILE A 158 7.45 5.26 2.52
CA ILE A 158 6.74 5.09 1.24
C ILE A 158 7.04 3.71 0.69
N MET A 159 6.01 2.87 0.57
CA MET A 159 6.13 1.53 0.01
C MET A 159 5.86 1.53 -1.48
N ILE A 160 6.75 0.89 -2.23
CA ILE A 160 6.69 0.72 -3.69
C ILE A 160 6.82 -0.75 -4.04
N TYR A 161 5.94 -1.23 -4.91
CA TYR A 161 6.01 -2.53 -5.57
C TYR A 161 6.36 -2.31 -7.04
N PRO A 162 7.65 -2.38 -7.43
CA PRO A 162 8.07 -1.98 -8.78
C PRO A 162 7.52 -2.89 -9.89
N GLU A 163 7.15 -4.12 -9.56
CA GLU A 163 6.59 -5.10 -10.50
C GLU A 163 5.24 -4.67 -11.06
N ALA A 164 4.53 -3.75 -10.38
CA ALA A 164 3.19 -3.27 -10.72
C ALA A 164 2.09 -4.36 -10.71
N HIS A 165 2.42 -5.59 -11.06
CA HIS A 165 1.54 -6.76 -11.08
C HIS A 165 1.74 -7.64 -9.85
N ILE A 166 0.68 -8.34 -9.42
CA ILE A 166 0.79 -9.33 -8.35
C ILE A 166 1.28 -10.66 -8.94
N TRP A 167 2.44 -11.12 -8.47
CA TRP A 167 2.99 -12.44 -8.78
C TRP A 167 2.74 -13.38 -7.60
N PRO A 168 1.61 -14.14 -7.58
CA PRO A 168 1.19 -14.87 -6.40
C PRO A 168 2.27 -15.82 -5.88
N PHE A 169 2.81 -15.51 -4.68
CA PHE A 169 3.83 -16.30 -3.98
C PHE A 169 5.14 -16.52 -4.75
N TYR A 170 5.40 -15.73 -5.77
CA TYR A 170 6.66 -15.76 -6.50
C TYR A 170 7.77 -15.05 -5.73
N THR A 171 8.95 -15.66 -5.63
CA THR A 171 10.12 -15.18 -4.89
C THR A 171 11.40 -15.23 -5.70
N GLY A 172 11.29 -15.42 -7.01
CA GLY A 172 12.42 -15.49 -7.96
C GLY A 172 13.00 -14.13 -8.31
#